data_fccac0981e4869f9a0e22a94992bb8e7
#
_entry.id   fccac0981e4869f9a0e22a94992bb8e7
#
_cell.length_a   1.000
_cell.length_b   1.000
_cell.length_c   1.000
_cell.angle_alpha   90.00
_cell.angle_beta   90.00
_cell.angle_gamma   90.00
#
_symmetry.space_group_name_H-M   'P 1'
#
loop_
_entity.id
_entity.type
_entity.pdbx_description
1 polymer ?
#
loop_
_entity_poly.entity_id
_entity_poly.type
_entity_poly.pdbx_seq_one_letter_code
_entity_poly.pdbx_strand_id
1 'polypeptide(L)'
;MADAPASTSRLPRTWIPALLISLLVSGFCAAALYLMLAEHDRALVAQRNATAVVTTERSTHATARTLAWFIESLGGDSLAAIQQTLEQHAPQANLLSSAVITEDNVVVAAGNPAAIGAQLHDAAWMNARKSQGSVITAGMEQGRPAVIVVEPIRRDNRIAGRVRLAVAAPPDAAAPRSEDDLALDVALVIVPLLLMMVTLLLLTMGGLMSRVRKLLGRIVIEAREQVPQPLDAGIDTPSQGGIA
;
A
#
# COMPACT_ATOMS: atom_id res chain seq x y z
N MET A 1 41.48 18.79 58.01
CA MET A 1 41.15 18.31 56.62
C MET A 1 40.12 17.20 56.80
N ALA A 2 38.88 17.46 56.59
CA ALA A 2 37.80 16.48 56.74
C ALA A 2 37.38 15.99 55.36
N ASP A 3 37.59 14.71 55.12
CA ASP A 3 37.14 14.00 53.91
C ASP A 3 35.61 13.92 53.90
N ALA A 4 34.98 14.59 52.95
CA ALA A 4 33.55 14.44 52.65
C ALA A 4 33.29 13.10 51.94
N PRO A 5 32.36 12.27 52.42
CA PRO A 5 32.03 11.01 51.73
C PRO A 5 31.28 11.33 50.43
N ALA A 6 31.82 10.87 49.30
CA ALA A 6 31.16 10.91 48.01
C ALA A 6 29.87 10.05 48.08
N SER A 7 28.73 10.73 48.17
CA SER A 7 27.40 10.07 48.07
C SER A 7 27.18 9.63 46.62
N THR A 8 27.54 8.39 46.26
CA THR A 8 27.11 7.75 45.04
C THR A 8 25.60 7.50 45.14
N SER A 9 24.82 8.40 44.59
CA SER A 9 23.38 8.25 44.45
C SER A 9 23.10 7.08 43.52
N ARG A 10 22.89 5.89 44.08
CA ARG A 10 22.40 4.71 43.32
C ARG A 10 20.99 5.03 42.88
N LEU A 11 20.82 5.35 41.59
CA LEU A 11 19.53 5.47 40.94
C LEU A 11 18.65 4.25 41.30
N PRO A 12 17.45 4.42 41.79
CA PRO A 12 16.63 3.32 42.24
C PRO A 12 16.32 2.42 41.01
N ARG A 13 16.62 1.13 41.15
CA ARG A 13 16.53 0.07 40.11
C ARG A 13 15.11 -0.05 39.50
N THR A 14 14.13 0.70 40.01
CA THR A 14 12.74 0.77 39.55
C THR A 14 12.53 1.67 38.32
N TRP A 15 13.51 2.49 37.92
CA TRP A 15 13.40 3.36 36.75
C TRP A 15 13.66 2.63 35.42
N ILE A 16 14.41 1.54 35.45
CA ILE A 16 14.74 0.75 34.25
C ILE A 16 13.47 0.21 33.57
N PRO A 17 12.50 -0.44 34.29
CA PRO A 17 11.29 -0.91 33.65
C PRO A 17 10.39 0.23 33.16
N ALA A 18 10.35 1.36 33.83
CA ALA A 18 9.57 2.52 33.39
C ALA A 18 10.12 3.14 32.09
N LEU A 19 11.45 3.25 32.00
CA LEU A 19 12.11 3.69 30.76
C LEU A 19 11.88 2.73 29.59
N LEU A 20 11.95 1.42 29.84
CA LEU A 20 11.70 0.41 28.79
C LEU A 20 10.25 0.46 28.30
N ILE A 21 9.28 0.62 29.20
CA ILE A 21 7.87 0.76 28.83
C ILE A 21 7.64 2.05 28.02
N SER A 22 8.23 3.16 28.45
CA SER A 22 8.13 4.44 27.72
C SER A 22 8.73 4.35 26.33
N LEU A 23 9.89 3.71 26.18
CA LEU A 23 10.54 3.50 24.88
C LEU A 23 9.71 2.60 23.96
N LEU A 24 9.11 1.53 24.50
CA LEU A 24 8.23 0.62 23.77
C LEU A 24 6.95 1.34 23.30
N VAL A 25 6.31 2.10 24.16
CA VAL A 25 5.11 2.87 23.81
C VAL A 25 5.42 3.93 22.76
N SER A 26 6.53 4.65 22.91
CA SER A 26 6.99 5.64 21.92
C SER A 26 7.30 5.01 20.58
N GLY A 27 7.99 3.86 20.56
CA GLY A 27 8.27 3.11 19.33
C GLY A 27 7.01 2.62 18.64
N PHE A 28 6.03 2.14 19.41
CA PHE A 28 4.74 1.72 18.88
C PHE A 28 3.95 2.89 18.28
N CYS A 29 3.88 4.02 18.98
CA CYS A 29 3.21 5.20 18.45
C CYS A 29 3.88 5.71 17.17
N ALA A 30 5.20 5.71 17.11
CA ALA A 30 5.94 6.12 15.93
C ALA A 30 5.68 5.17 14.74
N ALA A 31 5.68 3.85 14.98
CA ALA A 31 5.37 2.85 13.96
C ALA A 31 3.92 2.97 13.46
N ALA A 32 2.96 3.15 14.36
CA ALA A 32 1.56 3.34 14.01
C ALA A 32 1.34 4.61 13.18
N LEU A 33 2.02 5.71 13.54
CA LEU A 33 1.96 6.97 12.82
C LEU A 33 2.58 6.84 11.41
N TYR A 34 3.71 6.14 11.30
CA TYR A 34 4.35 5.86 10.03
C TYR A 34 3.45 5.04 9.09
N LEU A 35 2.80 4.00 9.62
CA LEU A 35 1.88 3.17 8.85
C LEU A 35 0.66 3.96 8.39
N MET A 36 0.10 4.80 9.26
CA MET A 36 -1.04 5.66 8.92
C MET A 36 -0.70 6.67 7.81
N LEU A 37 0.51 7.27 7.88
CA LEU A 37 1.01 8.16 6.84
C LEU A 37 1.26 7.42 5.53
N ALA A 38 1.86 6.24 5.58
CA ALA A 38 2.11 5.42 4.39
C ALA A 38 0.82 4.97 3.71
N GLU A 39 -0.23 4.60 4.45
CA GLU A 39 -1.55 4.29 3.89
C GLU A 39 -2.21 5.53 3.28
N HIS A 40 -2.08 6.69 3.93
CA HIS A 40 -2.65 7.92 3.41
C HIS A 40 -1.99 8.34 2.08
N ASP A 41 -0.67 8.26 2.00
CA ASP A 41 0.07 8.53 0.76
C ASP A 41 -0.32 7.55 -0.36
N ARG A 42 -0.47 6.26 -0.04
CA ARG A 42 -0.93 5.26 -1.01
C ARG A 42 -2.35 5.55 -1.51
N ALA A 43 -3.26 5.94 -0.61
CA ALA A 43 -4.63 6.31 -0.98
C ALA A 43 -4.65 7.54 -1.88
N LEU A 44 -3.83 8.56 -1.59
CA LEU A 44 -3.69 9.75 -2.43
C LEU A 44 -3.14 9.43 -3.82
N VAL A 45 -2.11 8.58 -3.91
CA VAL A 45 -1.56 8.13 -5.19
C VAL A 45 -2.61 7.35 -5.98
N ALA A 46 -3.32 6.42 -5.35
CA ALA A 46 -4.40 5.67 -6.01
C ALA A 46 -5.52 6.59 -6.51
N GLN A 47 -5.91 7.58 -5.72
CA GLN A 47 -6.92 8.56 -6.12
C GLN A 47 -6.44 9.43 -7.30
N ARG A 48 -5.19 9.90 -7.27
CA ARG A 48 -4.59 10.68 -8.38
C ARG A 48 -4.55 9.85 -9.66
N ASN A 49 -4.16 8.58 -9.58
CA ASN A 49 -4.09 7.69 -10.72
C ASN A 49 -5.48 7.41 -11.30
N ALA A 50 -6.48 7.13 -10.45
CA ALA A 50 -7.86 6.97 -10.89
C ALA A 50 -8.38 8.23 -11.60
N THR A 51 -8.10 9.40 -11.04
CA THR A 51 -8.49 10.69 -11.66
C THR A 51 -7.75 10.92 -12.98
N ALA A 52 -6.46 10.57 -13.06
CA ALA A 52 -5.67 10.70 -14.29
C ALA A 52 -6.21 9.80 -15.40
N VAL A 53 -6.59 8.55 -15.10
CA VAL A 53 -7.22 7.64 -16.06
C VAL A 53 -8.52 8.22 -16.60
N VAL A 54 -9.44 8.61 -15.72
CA VAL A 54 -10.73 9.19 -16.12
C VAL A 54 -10.54 10.47 -16.94
N THR A 55 -9.58 11.31 -16.57
CA THR A 55 -9.27 12.54 -17.33
C THR A 55 -8.70 12.22 -18.70
N THR A 56 -7.79 11.23 -18.79
CA THR A 56 -7.23 10.77 -20.06
C THR A 56 -8.31 10.19 -20.96
N GLU A 57 -9.21 9.35 -20.45
CA GLU A 57 -10.35 8.80 -21.20
C GLU A 57 -11.23 9.91 -21.73
N ARG A 58 -11.64 10.87 -20.90
CA ARG A 58 -12.49 11.98 -21.29
C ARG A 58 -11.85 12.88 -22.33
N SER A 59 -10.58 13.24 -22.14
CA SER A 59 -9.86 14.09 -23.10
C SER A 59 -9.64 13.38 -24.42
N THR A 60 -9.28 12.09 -24.42
CA THR A 60 -9.11 11.28 -25.63
C THR A 60 -10.44 11.12 -26.38
N HIS A 61 -11.53 10.86 -25.64
CA HIS A 61 -12.86 10.77 -26.24
C HIS A 61 -13.29 12.10 -26.85
N ALA A 62 -13.09 13.23 -26.16
CA ALA A 62 -13.39 14.56 -26.70
C ALA A 62 -12.59 14.83 -27.98
N THR A 63 -11.31 14.50 -27.99
CA THR A 63 -10.44 14.64 -29.19
C THR A 63 -10.90 13.74 -30.33
N ALA A 64 -11.22 12.48 -30.06
CA ALA A 64 -11.72 11.55 -31.07
C ALA A 64 -13.03 12.03 -31.69
N ARG A 65 -13.94 12.52 -30.84
CA ARG A 65 -15.23 13.08 -31.28
C ARG A 65 -15.05 14.33 -32.12
N THR A 66 -14.15 15.23 -31.73
CA THR A 66 -13.85 16.46 -32.51
C THR A 66 -13.26 16.09 -33.88
N LEU A 67 -12.35 15.12 -33.92
CA LEU A 67 -11.80 14.63 -35.19
C LEU A 67 -12.86 13.94 -36.06
N ALA A 68 -13.73 13.13 -35.49
CA ALA A 68 -14.81 12.49 -36.21
C ALA A 68 -15.74 13.54 -36.81
N TRP A 69 -16.18 14.56 -36.02
CA TRP A 69 -17.00 15.65 -36.50
C TRP A 69 -16.30 16.47 -37.61
N PHE A 70 -14.99 16.74 -37.46
CA PHE A 70 -14.21 17.43 -38.48
C PHE A 70 -14.21 16.64 -39.80
N ILE A 71 -13.99 15.33 -39.75
CA ILE A 71 -14.00 14.44 -40.90
C ILE A 71 -15.39 14.37 -41.56
N GLU A 72 -16.45 14.33 -40.75
CA GLU A 72 -17.82 14.42 -41.21
C GLU A 72 -18.08 15.74 -41.99
N SER A 73 -17.58 16.86 -41.47
CA SER A 73 -17.73 18.19 -42.10
C SER A 73 -16.96 18.33 -43.41
N LEU A 74 -15.87 17.63 -43.61
CA LEU A 74 -15.07 17.64 -44.84
C LEU A 74 -15.72 16.85 -46.01
N GLY A 75 -16.78 16.10 -45.75
CA GLY A 75 -17.54 15.42 -46.78
C GLY A 75 -16.89 14.25 -47.49
N GLY A 76 -15.80 13.70 -46.96
CA GLY A 76 -15.14 12.47 -47.44
C GLY A 76 -14.26 12.63 -48.69
N ASP A 77 -14.33 13.74 -49.41
CA ASP A 77 -13.54 13.96 -50.63
C ASP A 77 -12.14 14.48 -50.35
N SER A 78 -11.83 14.76 -49.08
CA SER A 78 -10.57 15.40 -48.63
C SER A 78 -9.68 14.46 -47.83
N LEU A 79 -9.44 13.21 -48.28
CA LEU A 79 -8.52 12.28 -47.61
C LEU A 79 -7.15 12.89 -47.33
N ALA A 80 -6.65 13.74 -48.24
CA ALA A 80 -5.38 14.45 -48.02
C ALA A 80 -5.45 15.42 -46.82
N ALA A 81 -6.55 16.13 -46.63
CA ALA A 81 -6.74 17.05 -45.49
C ALA A 81 -6.86 16.25 -44.17
N ILE A 82 -7.57 15.11 -44.20
CA ILE A 82 -7.67 14.21 -43.05
C ILE A 82 -6.30 13.67 -42.67
N GLN A 83 -5.54 13.19 -43.64
CA GLN A 83 -4.18 12.69 -43.44
C GLN A 83 -3.27 13.77 -42.85
N GLN A 84 -3.26 14.96 -43.43
CA GLN A 84 -2.47 16.08 -42.91
C GLN A 84 -2.85 16.45 -41.46
N THR A 85 -4.14 16.43 -41.14
CA THR A 85 -4.61 16.71 -39.78
C THR A 85 -4.11 15.64 -38.80
N LEU A 86 -4.17 14.38 -39.14
CA LEU A 86 -3.67 13.28 -38.29
C LEU A 86 -2.14 13.35 -38.11
N GLU A 87 -1.39 13.68 -39.15
CA GLU A 87 0.05 13.88 -39.08
C GLU A 87 0.44 15.04 -38.19
N GLN A 88 -0.31 16.15 -38.25
CA GLN A 88 -0.10 17.31 -37.36
C GLN A 88 -0.36 17.00 -35.89
N HIS A 89 -1.27 16.08 -35.59
CA HIS A 89 -1.57 15.65 -34.21
C HIS A 89 -0.66 14.51 -33.73
N ALA A 90 0.00 13.80 -34.63
CA ALA A 90 0.87 12.66 -34.30
C ALA A 90 2.01 12.98 -33.29
N PRO A 91 2.64 14.18 -33.29
CA PRO A 91 3.72 14.47 -32.35
C PRO A 91 3.25 14.81 -30.92
N GLN A 92 1.95 14.67 -30.59
CA GLN A 92 1.51 14.87 -29.21
C GLN A 92 2.13 13.79 -28.29
N ALA A 93 2.72 14.21 -27.17
CA ALA A 93 3.59 13.40 -26.32
C ALA A 93 2.97 12.08 -25.82
N ASN A 94 1.63 12.01 -25.72
CA ASN A 94 0.93 10.83 -25.19
C ASN A 94 0.14 10.05 -26.28
N LEU A 95 0.08 10.55 -27.51
CA LEU A 95 -0.61 9.88 -28.60
C LEU A 95 0.28 8.78 -29.16
N LEU A 96 -0.15 7.53 -29.03
CA LEU A 96 0.58 6.37 -29.53
C LEU A 96 0.21 6.05 -31.00
N SER A 97 -1.08 6.14 -31.32
CA SER A 97 -1.55 5.98 -32.69
C SER A 97 -2.85 6.73 -32.92
N SER A 98 -3.05 7.15 -34.16
CA SER A 98 -4.31 7.71 -34.67
C SER A 98 -4.57 7.15 -36.05
N ALA A 99 -5.80 6.74 -36.34
CA ALA A 99 -6.18 6.18 -37.62
C ALA A 99 -7.65 6.45 -37.93
N VAL A 100 -7.94 6.58 -39.22
CA VAL A 100 -9.30 6.52 -39.77
C VAL A 100 -9.45 5.20 -40.52
N ILE A 101 -10.49 4.47 -40.18
CA ILE A 101 -10.71 3.09 -40.61
C ILE A 101 -12.09 3.04 -41.27
N THR A 102 -12.15 2.40 -42.44
CA THR A 102 -13.42 2.17 -43.14
C THR A 102 -14.18 0.98 -42.54
N GLU A 103 -15.44 0.79 -42.93
CA GLU A 103 -16.22 -0.39 -42.55
C GLU A 103 -15.58 -1.72 -43.00
N ASP A 104 -14.76 -1.71 -44.03
CA ASP A 104 -13.99 -2.86 -44.52
C ASP A 104 -12.73 -3.17 -43.71
N ASN A 105 -12.55 -2.54 -42.55
CA ASN A 105 -11.38 -2.67 -41.64
C ASN A 105 -10.08 -2.12 -42.25
N VAL A 106 -10.12 -1.33 -43.29
CA VAL A 106 -8.94 -0.77 -43.95
C VAL A 106 -8.62 0.60 -43.36
N VAL A 107 -7.38 0.82 -42.98
CA VAL A 107 -6.89 2.14 -42.55
C VAL A 107 -6.72 3.02 -43.81
N VAL A 108 -7.48 4.13 -43.86
CA VAL A 108 -7.43 5.08 -44.99
C VAL A 108 -6.61 6.32 -44.70
N ALA A 109 -6.47 6.67 -43.44
CA ALA A 109 -5.60 7.74 -42.99
C ALA A 109 -5.03 7.40 -41.61
N ALA A 110 -3.81 7.81 -41.32
CA ALA A 110 -3.17 7.53 -40.04
C ALA A 110 -2.09 8.57 -39.69
N GLY A 111 -1.87 8.83 -38.42
CA GLY A 111 -0.76 9.66 -37.93
C GLY A 111 0.61 9.07 -38.30
N ASN A 112 0.71 7.74 -38.42
CA ASN A 112 1.85 7.07 -39.04
C ASN A 112 1.45 6.61 -40.46
N PRO A 113 1.97 7.24 -41.51
CA PRO A 113 1.63 6.90 -42.89
C PRO A 113 1.88 5.44 -43.29
N ALA A 114 2.82 4.77 -42.62
CA ALA A 114 3.12 3.34 -42.89
C ALA A 114 1.95 2.39 -42.50
N ALA A 115 0.99 2.86 -41.74
CA ALA A 115 -0.21 2.10 -41.36
C ALA A 115 -1.33 2.17 -42.40
N ILE A 116 -1.25 3.07 -43.39
CA ILE A 116 -2.27 3.24 -44.43
C ILE A 116 -2.33 1.98 -45.28
N GLY A 117 -3.55 1.48 -45.56
CA GLY A 117 -3.78 0.25 -46.27
C GLY A 117 -3.72 -1.03 -45.44
N ALA A 118 -3.29 -0.91 -44.19
CA ALA A 118 -3.29 -2.05 -43.26
C ALA A 118 -4.73 -2.41 -42.86
N GLN A 119 -4.97 -3.71 -42.62
CA GLN A 119 -6.21 -4.20 -42.05
C GLN A 119 -6.09 -4.28 -40.54
N LEU A 120 -7.08 -3.71 -39.81
CA LEU A 120 -7.10 -3.71 -38.35
C LEU A 120 -7.96 -4.88 -37.84
N HIS A 121 -7.38 -5.70 -36.94
CA HIS A 121 -8.07 -6.85 -36.35
C HIS A 121 -7.92 -6.92 -34.83
N ASP A 122 -7.59 -5.80 -34.17
CA ASP A 122 -7.45 -5.79 -32.72
C ASP A 122 -8.80 -5.93 -31.99
N ALA A 123 -8.76 -6.32 -30.72
CA ALA A 123 -9.95 -6.55 -29.90
C ALA A 123 -10.79 -5.26 -29.73
N ALA A 124 -10.15 -4.11 -29.63
CA ALA A 124 -10.82 -2.81 -29.50
C ALA A 124 -11.65 -2.49 -30.74
N TRP A 125 -11.07 -2.72 -31.92
CA TRP A 125 -11.74 -2.56 -33.19
C TRP A 125 -12.92 -3.54 -33.35
N MET A 126 -12.71 -4.81 -33.04
CA MET A 126 -13.77 -5.84 -33.15
C MET A 126 -14.96 -5.53 -32.25
N ASN A 127 -14.73 -4.96 -31.05
CA ASN A 127 -15.79 -4.50 -30.16
C ASN A 127 -16.50 -3.25 -30.71
N ALA A 128 -15.73 -2.29 -31.20
CA ALA A 128 -16.26 -1.06 -31.75
C ALA A 128 -17.15 -1.31 -32.96
N ARG A 129 -16.77 -2.26 -33.82
CA ARG A 129 -17.55 -2.61 -35.02
C ARG A 129 -18.97 -3.10 -34.71
N LYS A 130 -19.15 -3.76 -33.56
CA LYS A 130 -20.47 -4.22 -33.08
C LYS A 130 -21.31 -3.09 -32.44
N SER A 131 -20.68 -1.98 -32.09
CA SER A 131 -21.33 -0.86 -31.40
C SER A 131 -21.81 0.19 -32.41
N GLN A 132 -22.95 0.81 -32.12
CA GLN A 132 -23.44 1.98 -32.86
C GLN A 132 -22.87 3.31 -32.35
N GLY A 133 -22.21 3.29 -31.19
CA GLY A 133 -21.62 4.46 -30.51
C GLY A 133 -20.12 4.39 -30.38
N SER A 134 -19.58 5.36 -29.64
CA SER A 134 -18.18 5.34 -29.26
C SER A 134 -17.87 4.19 -28.32
N VAL A 135 -16.65 3.64 -28.44
CA VAL A 135 -16.13 2.57 -27.59
C VAL A 135 -14.82 3.04 -26.99
N ILE A 136 -14.72 2.95 -25.67
CA ILE A 136 -13.50 3.22 -24.91
C ILE A 136 -13.06 1.91 -24.29
N THR A 137 -11.81 1.53 -24.48
CA THR A 137 -11.26 0.30 -23.94
C THR A 137 -9.80 0.48 -23.55
N ALA A 138 -9.38 -0.21 -22.48
CA ALA A 138 -7.97 -0.34 -22.17
C ALA A 138 -7.35 -1.45 -23.03
N GLY A 139 -6.13 -1.25 -23.48
CA GLY A 139 -5.42 -2.21 -24.32
C GLY A 139 -3.93 -1.97 -24.34
N MET A 140 -3.25 -2.66 -25.26
CA MET A 140 -1.82 -2.47 -25.52
C MET A 140 -1.65 -1.89 -26.93
N GLU A 141 -0.85 -0.83 -27.04
CA GLU A 141 -0.50 -0.21 -28.29
C GLU A 141 1.02 -0.03 -28.35
N GLN A 142 1.66 -0.56 -29.38
CA GLN A 142 3.12 -0.51 -29.52
C GLN A 142 3.88 -1.04 -28.29
N GLY A 143 3.34 -2.08 -27.61
CA GLY A 143 3.93 -2.67 -26.40
C GLY A 143 3.75 -1.82 -25.13
N ARG A 144 2.93 -0.78 -25.16
CA ARG A 144 2.64 0.10 -24.02
C ARG A 144 1.16 0.05 -23.65
N PRO A 145 0.82 0.15 -22.35
CA PRO A 145 -0.56 0.30 -21.92
C PRO A 145 -1.18 1.55 -22.52
N ALA A 146 -2.38 1.41 -23.06
CA ALA A 146 -3.06 2.47 -23.78
C ALA A 146 -4.56 2.53 -23.45
N VAL A 147 -5.12 3.73 -23.50
CA VAL A 147 -6.55 3.96 -23.62
C VAL A 147 -6.86 4.11 -25.11
N ILE A 148 -7.67 3.21 -25.61
CA ILE A 148 -8.07 3.18 -27.03
C ILE A 148 -9.52 3.65 -27.12
N VAL A 149 -9.73 4.70 -27.89
CA VAL A 149 -11.05 5.25 -28.19
C VAL A 149 -11.36 5.08 -29.66
N VAL A 150 -12.52 4.52 -29.96
CA VAL A 150 -13.02 4.35 -31.31
C VAL A 150 -14.34 5.08 -31.45
N GLU A 151 -14.34 6.16 -32.25
CA GLU A 151 -15.50 7.04 -32.48
C GLU A 151 -16.05 6.82 -33.88
N PRO A 152 -17.39 6.62 -34.07
CA PRO A 152 -17.98 6.48 -35.38
C PRO A 152 -17.99 7.81 -36.15
N ILE A 153 -17.68 7.75 -37.45
CA ILE A 153 -17.86 8.82 -38.40
C ILE A 153 -19.20 8.56 -39.10
N ARG A 154 -20.10 9.53 -39.03
CA ARG A 154 -21.45 9.38 -39.60
C ARG A 154 -21.58 10.22 -40.87
N ARG A 155 -22.15 9.59 -41.90
CA ARG A 155 -22.54 10.26 -43.12
C ARG A 155 -23.95 9.79 -43.50
N ASP A 156 -24.84 10.72 -43.74
CA ASP A 156 -26.26 10.43 -44.10
C ASP A 156 -26.93 9.46 -43.11
N ASN A 157 -26.67 9.68 -41.82
CA ASN A 157 -27.16 8.85 -40.72
C ASN A 157 -26.69 7.39 -40.73
N ARG A 158 -25.67 7.07 -41.52
CA ARG A 158 -24.98 5.77 -41.54
C ARG A 158 -23.53 5.91 -41.06
N ILE A 159 -22.99 4.85 -40.51
CA ILE A 159 -21.59 4.83 -40.15
C ILE A 159 -20.77 4.62 -41.42
N ALA A 160 -19.98 5.60 -41.83
CA ALA A 160 -19.12 5.55 -43.01
C ALA A 160 -17.68 5.06 -42.68
N GLY A 161 -17.34 5.09 -41.43
CA GLY A 161 -16.04 4.70 -40.93
C GLY A 161 -15.90 5.01 -39.46
N ARG A 162 -14.70 4.92 -38.90
CA ARG A 162 -14.42 5.23 -37.49
C ARG A 162 -13.06 5.87 -37.33
N VAL A 163 -12.95 6.77 -36.37
CA VAL A 163 -11.68 7.31 -35.88
C VAL A 163 -11.22 6.45 -34.71
N ARG A 164 -10.01 5.95 -34.76
CA ARG A 164 -9.34 5.24 -33.67
C ARG A 164 -8.20 6.11 -33.15
N LEU A 165 -8.20 6.37 -31.85
CA LEU A 165 -7.12 7.04 -31.13
C LEU A 165 -6.63 6.11 -30.02
N ALA A 166 -5.32 5.96 -29.91
CA ALA A 166 -4.69 5.27 -28.80
C ALA A 166 -3.75 6.23 -28.09
N VAL A 167 -3.97 6.45 -26.81
CA VAL A 167 -3.20 7.35 -25.95
C VAL A 167 -2.57 6.53 -24.84
N ALA A 168 -1.31 6.83 -24.50
CA ALA A 168 -0.61 6.14 -23.42
C ALA A 168 -1.40 6.26 -22.11
N ALA A 169 -1.68 5.12 -21.49
CA ALA A 169 -2.26 5.11 -20.15
C ALA A 169 -1.22 5.63 -19.14
N PRO A 170 -1.66 6.30 -18.06
CA PRO A 170 -0.77 6.66 -16.97
C PRO A 170 -0.03 5.41 -16.47
N PRO A 171 1.27 5.49 -16.16
CA PRO A 171 2.13 4.33 -15.88
C PRO A 171 1.64 3.48 -14.70
N ASP A 172 0.94 4.07 -13.74
CA ASP A 172 0.47 3.38 -12.54
C ASP A 172 -0.93 2.74 -12.68
N ALA A 173 -1.62 2.98 -13.80
CA ALA A 173 -2.94 2.40 -14.03
C ALA A 173 -2.89 0.90 -14.42
N ALA A 174 -1.71 0.39 -14.78
CA ALA A 174 -1.54 -0.93 -15.37
C ALA A 174 -1.01 -2.00 -14.42
N ALA A 175 -0.58 -1.65 -13.22
CA ALA A 175 -0.04 -2.62 -12.27
C ALA A 175 -1.12 -3.04 -11.25
N PRO A 176 -1.76 -4.21 -11.40
CA PRO A 176 -2.44 -4.82 -10.27
C PRO A 176 -1.38 -5.05 -9.18
N ARG A 177 -1.64 -4.55 -7.96
CA ARG A 177 -0.79 -4.86 -6.81
C ARG A 177 -0.65 -6.36 -6.70
N SER A 178 0.57 -6.85 -6.63
CA SER A 178 0.81 -8.26 -6.37
C SER A 178 0.28 -8.59 -4.97
N GLU A 179 -0.30 -9.77 -4.79
CA GLU A 179 -0.75 -10.25 -3.48
C GLU A 179 0.41 -10.28 -2.47
N ASP A 180 1.64 -10.39 -2.96
CA ASP A 180 2.88 -10.37 -2.18
C ASP A 180 3.13 -9.02 -1.49
N ASP A 181 2.77 -7.88 -2.11
CA ASP A 181 2.90 -6.56 -1.49
C ASP A 181 1.95 -6.40 -0.30
N LEU A 182 0.76 -6.98 -0.39
CA LEU A 182 -0.24 -6.93 0.68
C LEU A 182 0.20 -7.82 1.86
N ALA A 183 0.79 -8.98 1.57
CA ALA A 183 1.32 -9.89 2.60
C ALA A 183 2.50 -9.25 3.35
N LEU A 184 3.37 -8.52 2.64
CA LEU A 184 4.50 -7.81 3.23
C LEU A 184 4.04 -6.66 4.14
N ASP A 185 3.04 -5.90 3.71
CA ASP A 185 2.46 -4.81 4.49
C ASP A 185 1.81 -5.33 5.79
N VAL A 186 1.05 -6.43 5.71
CA VAL A 186 0.44 -7.08 6.86
C VAL A 186 1.48 -7.64 7.82
N ALA A 187 2.54 -8.29 7.31
CA ALA A 187 3.62 -8.82 8.12
C ALA A 187 4.38 -7.71 8.87
N LEU A 188 4.60 -6.57 8.24
CA LEU A 188 5.29 -5.42 8.82
C LEU A 188 4.54 -4.79 10.01
N VAL A 189 3.21 -4.96 10.07
CA VAL A 189 2.38 -4.51 11.20
C VAL A 189 2.27 -5.59 12.28
N ILE A 190 2.02 -6.84 11.88
CA ILE A 190 1.75 -7.94 12.83
C ILE A 190 3.00 -8.32 13.61
N VAL A 191 4.19 -8.36 12.98
CA VAL A 191 5.43 -8.77 13.62
C VAL A 191 5.81 -7.87 14.82
N PRO A 192 5.87 -6.54 14.71
CA PRO A 192 6.19 -5.68 15.86
C PRO A 192 5.11 -5.72 16.94
N LEU A 193 3.83 -5.88 16.57
CA LEU A 193 2.73 -6.02 17.52
C LEU A 193 2.86 -7.30 18.36
N LEU A 194 3.16 -8.43 17.72
CA LEU A 194 3.42 -9.70 18.39
C LEU A 194 4.66 -9.61 19.31
N LEU A 195 5.74 -8.99 18.84
CA LEU A 195 6.97 -8.81 19.62
C LEU A 195 6.70 -7.97 20.87
N MET A 196 5.89 -6.90 20.74
CA MET A 196 5.49 -6.05 21.86
C MET A 196 4.64 -6.83 22.87
N MET A 197 3.67 -7.62 22.39
CA MET A 197 2.80 -8.43 23.26
C MET A 197 3.61 -9.47 24.05
N VAL A 198 4.57 -10.16 23.40
CA VAL A 198 5.45 -11.13 24.05
C VAL A 198 6.34 -10.44 25.10
N THR A 199 6.88 -9.27 24.78
CA THR A 199 7.73 -8.51 25.71
C THR A 199 6.94 -8.05 26.93
N LEU A 200 5.72 -7.56 26.75
CA LEU A 200 4.82 -7.16 27.83
C LEU A 200 4.46 -8.35 28.72
N LEU A 201 4.20 -9.52 28.12
CA LEU A 201 3.89 -10.75 28.84
C LEU A 201 5.09 -11.22 29.69
N LEU A 202 6.30 -11.19 29.14
CA LEU A 202 7.51 -11.53 29.86
C LEU A 202 7.80 -10.57 31.04
N LEU A 203 7.57 -9.28 30.86
CA LEU A 203 7.74 -8.28 31.91
C LEU A 203 6.71 -8.44 33.04
N THR A 204 5.44 -8.72 32.71
CA THR A 204 4.40 -8.96 33.71
C THR A 204 4.64 -10.25 34.49
N MET A 205 5.01 -11.32 33.81
CA MET A 205 5.38 -12.61 34.44
C MET A 205 6.61 -12.46 35.33
N GLY A 206 7.65 -11.75 34.90
CA GLY A 206 8.84 -11.48 35.71
C GLY A 206 8.52 -10.66 36.97
N GLY A 207 7.64 -9.69 36.86
CA GLY A 207 7.15 -8.88 37.99
C GLY A 207 6.34 -9.70 38.98
N LEU A 208 5.48 -10.60 38.51
CA LEU A 208 4.65 -11.48 39.33
C LEU A 208 5.52 -12.49 40.10
N MET A 209 6.49 -13.13 39.42
CA MET A 209 7.44 -14.07 40.05
C MET A 209 8.28 -13.40 41.12
N SER A 210 8.70 -12.17 40.95
CA SER A 210 9.45 -11.45 41.98
C SER A 210 8.59 -11.14 43.22
N ARG A 211 7.31 -10.83 43.06
CA ARG A 211 6.36 -10.66 44.16
C ARG A 211 6.07 -11.93 44.93
N VAL A 212 5.87 -13.06 44.20
CA VAL A 212 5.66 -14.37 44.80
C VAL A 212 6.87 -14.81 45.61
N ARG A 213 8.10 -14.64 45.09
CA ARG A 213 9.32 -14.92 45.84
C ARG A 213 9.47 -14.08 47.12
N LYS A 214 9.10 -12.81 47.09
CA LYS A 214 9.12 -11.93 48.27
C LYS A 214 8.11 -12.39 49.33
N LEU A 215 6.87 -12.78 48.88
CA LEU A 215 5.84 -13.29 49.78
C LEU A 215 6.25 -14.61 50.42
N LEU A 216 6.76 -15.58 49.63
CA LEU A 216 7.27 -16.85 50.11
C LEU A 216 8.42 -16.65 51.14
N GLY A 217 9.35 -15.72 50.86
CA GLY A 217 10.44 -15.41 51.76
C GLY A 217 9.92 -14.85 53.12
N ARG A 218 8.87 -14.07 53.15
CA ARG A 218 8.27 -13.59 54.40
C ARG A 218 7.59 -14.71 55.20
N ILE A 219 6.84 -15.59 54.53
CA ILE A 219 6.17 -16.72 55.18
C ILE A 219 7.18 -17.67 55.77
N VAL A 220 8.31 -17.93 55.12
CA VAL A 220 9.38 -18.80 55.64
C VAL A 220 10.04 -18.17 56.87
N ILE A 221 10.23 -16.85 56.92
CA ILE A 221 10.82 -16.17 58.06
C ILE A 221 9.86 -16.24 59.27
N GLU A 222 8.57 -15.92 59.05
CA GLU A 222 7.56 -16.01 60.09
C GLU A 222 7.38 -17.42 60.66
N ALA A 223 7.38 -18.44 59.79
CA ALA A 223 7.30 -19.84 60.21
C ALA A 223 8.54 -20.29 61.02
N ARG A 224 9.71 -19.67 60.80
CA ARG A 224 10.93 -19.97 61.56
C ARG A 224 10.95 -19.32 62.96
N GLU A 225 10.31 -18.19 63.12
CA GLU A 225 10.15 -17.50 64.42
C GLU A 225 9.15 -18.21 65.34
N GLN A 226 8.19 -18.96 64.75
CA GLN A 226 7.16 -19.69 65.55
C GLN A 226 7.63 -21.09 65.99
N VAL A 227 8.86 -21.53 65.68
CA VAL A 227 9.38 -22.79 66.23
C VAL A 227 9.73 -22.50 67.70
N PRO A 228 9.01 -23.08 68.70
CA PRO A 228 9.28 -22.83 70.09
C PRO A 228 10.69 -23.31 70.41
N GLN A 229 11.47 -22.48 71.11
CA GLN A 229 12.74 -22.88 71.63
C GLN A 229 12.55 -24.16 72.48
N PRO A 230 13.41 -25.16 72.32
CA PRO A 230 13.33 -26.34 73.20
C PRO A 230 13.51 -25.90 74.64
N LEU A 231 12.52 -26.23 75.46
CA LEU A 231 12.58 -26.06 76.88
C LEU A 231 13.83 -26.79 77.36
N ASP A 232 14.84 -26.04 77.83
CA ASP A 232 15.94 -26.58 78.62
C ASP A 232 15.33 -27.23 79.86
N ALA A 233 15.14 -28.57 79.78
CA ALA A 233 14.82 -29.42 80.91
C ALA A 233 16.05 -29.40 81.86
N GLY A 234 15.95 -28.54 82.83
CA GLY A 234 16.90 -28.53 83.95
C GLY A 234 16.88 -29.89 84.62
N ILE A 235 17.98 -30.63 84.41
CA ILE A 235 18.24 -31.86 85.15
C ILE A 235 18.84 -31.46 86.49
N ASP A 236 17.96 -31.32 87.47
CA ASP A 236 18.35 -31.25 88.86
C ASP A 236 19.01 -32.56 89.26
N THR A 237 20.31 -32.57 89.42
CA THR A 237 21.04 -33.64 90.01
C THR A 237 20.89 -33.60 91.54
N PRO A 238 20.34 -34.61 92.20
CA PRO A 238 20.26 -34.65 93.64
C PRO A 238 21.64 -34.80 94.22
N SER A 239 22.02 -33.91 95.12
CA SER A 239 23.18 -33.98 96.03
C SER A 239 23.00 -35.21 96.95
N GLN A 240 23.86 -36.19 96.83
CA GLN A 240 24.05 -37.22 97.84
C GLN A 240 24.96 -36.70 98.93
N GLY A 241 24.36 -36.51 100.12
CA GLY A 241 25.05 -36.27 101.34
C GLY A 241 25.82 -37.54 101.77
N GLY A 242 27.09 -37.36 102.10
CA GLY A 242 27.92 -38.34 102.78
C GLY A 242 27.69 -38.34 104.26
N ILE A 243 27.69 -39.51 104.79
CA ILE A 243 27.72 -39.76 106.22
C ILE A 243 28.96 -40.60 106.55
N ALA A 244 29.70 -40.15 107.57
CA ALA A 244 30.73 -40.77 108.40
C ALA A 244 32.09 -40.94 107.77
#